data_46633b23f8232cac4912b0333d18fa61
#
_entry.id   46633b23f8232cac4912b0333d18fa61
#
_cell.length_a   1.000
_cell.length_b   1.000
_cell.length_c   1.000
_cell.angle_alpha   90.00
_cell.angle_beta   90.00
_cell.angle_gamma   90.00
#
_symmetry.space_group_name_H-M   'P 1'
#
loop_
_entity.id
_entity.type
_entity.pdbx_description
1 polymer ?
#
loop_
_entity_poly.entity_id
_entity_poly.type
_entity_poly.pdbx_seq_one_letter_code
_entity_poly.pdbx_strand_id
1 'polypeptide(L)'
;MSTQDQDFEVNQAALVYHSEPKPGKISVEVSKPTATARDLSLAYTPGVAEPVRKIAANAEDAYKYTAKGNLVAVITDGTAVLGLGNVGSLAGKPVMEGKGVLFKHFAGIDCFDIEVDAESHQDFIDTCRRIAPTFGGINLEDIAAPHCFDIEEALVEQLDIPVFHDDQHGTAIIIAAGLMNALELQGKQLGDATMVILGAGAAGIASVRLLHAMGANPDKIMMIDRQGVIYKGRDNLNKHKESVAANTDKRTLEEAMEGADVFIGLSGPDLISPEMLASMAPKPVVMALSNPVPEIRPEVAMKVRDDMIMATGRTDYPNQVNNVLGFPFIFRGALDVRASKITREMHIAAVNALKDLAREPVPQSVLDAYGADAMSFGPEYILPKPLDPRLGDVLPPAIARAAIDSGVARAEWPAHYPAK
;
A
#
# COMPACT_ATOMS: atom_id res chain seq x y z
N MET A 1 3.92 -19.25 27.26
CA MET A 1 4.48 -17.88 27.28
C MET A 1 3.32 -16.90 27.30
N SER A 2 3.40 -15.83 28.06
CA SER A 2 2.40 -14.77 27.99
C SER A 2 2.60 -13.96 26.71
N THR A 3 1.55 -13.26 26.23
CA THR A 3 1.65 -12.37 25.04
C THR A 3 2.76 -11.33 25.25
N GLN A 4 2.96 -10.84 26.46
CA GLN A 4 4.03 -9.90 26.81
C GLN A 4 5.44 -10.51 26.67
N ASP A 5 5.61 -11.81 26.97
CA ASP A 5 6.90 -12.50 26.80
C ASP A 5 7.24 -12.69 25.32
N GLN A 6 6.23 -13.01 24.48
CA GLN A 6 6.39 -13.15 23.04
C GLN A 6 6.73 -11.80 22.37
N ASP A 7 6.04 -10.72 22.74
CA ASP A 7 6.33 -9.37 22.25
C ASP A 7 7.76 -8.91 22.64
N PHE A 8 8.21 -9.24 23.84
CA PHE A 8 9.57 -8.93 24.30
C PHE A 8 10.63 -9.68 23.48
N GLU A 9 10.44 -10.99 23.22
CA GLU A 9 11.37 -11.79 22.40
C GLU A 9 11.46 -11.27 20.97
N VAL A 10 10.32 -10.93 20.35
CA VAL A 10 10.28 -10.34 19.01
C VAL A 10 11.00 -9.01 18.96
N ASN A 11 10.79 -8.14 19.96
CA ASN A 11 11.44 -6.84 20.03
C ASN A 11 12.97 -6.96 20.14
N GLN A 12 13.48 -7.89 20.97
CA GLN A 12 14.93 -8.11 21.09
C GLN A 12 15.50 -8.72 19.80
N ALA A 13 14.81 -9.69 19.20
CA ALA A 13 15.23 -10.29 17.93
C ALA A 13 15.27 -9.23 16.81
N ALA A 14 14.32 -8.29 16.78
CA ALA A 14 14.31 -7.19 15.83
C ALA A 14 15.52 -6.28 15.97
N LEU A 15 15.93 -5.92 17.19
CA LEU A 15 17.13 -5.11 17.41
C LEU A 15 18.40 -5.83 16.92
N VAL A 16 18.54 -7.12 17.21
CA VAL A 16 19.65 -7.95 16.70
C VAL A 16 19.64 -8.00 15.17
N TYR A 17 18.47 -8.25 14.58
CA TYR A 17 18.32 -8.31 13.12
C TYR A 17 18.75 -7.01 12.42
N HIS A 18 18.51 -5.85 13.02
CA HIS A 18 18.87 -4.56 12.44
C HIS A 18 20.34 -4.14 12.67
N SER A 19 21.03 -4.75 13.66
CA SER A 19 22.39 -4.41 14.01
C SER A 19 23.43 -5.43 13.56
N GLU A 20 23.08 -6.71 13.41
CA GLU A 20 23.98 -7.82 13.15
C GLU A 20 23.67 -8.51 11.81
N PRO A 21 24.70 -9.08 11.10
CA PRO A 21 26.14 -8.95 11.34
C PRO A 21 26.68 -7.59 10.89
N LYS A 22 25.87 -6.76 10.24
CA LYS A 22 26.16 -5.41 9.75
C LYS A 22 24.93 -4.53 9.94
N PRO A 23 25.06 -3.31 10.47
CA PRO A 23 23.93 -2.41 10.64
C PRO A 23 23.23 -2.09 9.31
N GLY A 24 21.89 -1.98 9.38
CA GLY A 24 21.03 -1.68 8.24
C GLY A 24 20.63 -2.91 7.44
N LYS A 25 19.66 -2.75 6.54
CA LYS A 25 19.06 -3.84 5.74
C LYS A 25 19.35 -3.74 4.25
N ILE A 26 19.89 -2.62 3.80
CA ILE A 26 20.18 -2.36 2.38
C ILE A 26 21.67 -2.09 2.16
N SER A 27 22.14 -2.36 0.96
CA SER A 27 23.50 -2.03 0.50
C SER A 27 23.46 -1.60 -0.95
N VAL A 28 24.47 -0.82 -1.37
CA VAL A 28 24.66 -0.45 -2.78
C VAL A 28 25.73 -1.36 -3.37
N GLU A 29 25.41 -2.03 -4.49
CA GLU A 29 26.33 -2.95 -5.16
C GLU A 29 26.66 -2.47 -6.57
N VAL A 30 27.88 -2.78 -7.00
CA VAL A 30 28.34 -2.47 -8.36
C VAL A 30 27.84 -3.56 -9.32
N SER A 31 27.08 -3.17 -10.36
CA SER A 31 26.47 -4.09 -11.34
C SER A 31 27.33 -4.38 -12.57
N LYS A 32 28.50 -3.75 -12.70
CA LYS A 32 29.39 -3.87 -13.87
C LYS A 32 30.76 -4.40 -13.45
N PRO A 33 31.52 -5.08 -14.36
CA PRO A 33 32.90 -5.46 -14.11
C PRO A 33 33.78 -4.24 -13.80
N THR A 34 34.69 -4.38 -12.83
CA THR A 34 35.65 -3.33 -12.40
C THR A 34 37.05 -3.89 -12.19
N ALA A 35 37.36 -5.08 -12.73
CA ALA A 35 38.59 -5.80 -12.45
C ALA A 35 39.79 -5.35 -13.30
N THR A 36 39.57 -4.70 -14.44
CA THR A 36 40.63 -4.33 -15.40
C THR A 36 40.69 -2.81 -15.65
N ALA A 37 41.86 -2.32 -16.10
CA ALA A 37 42.02 -0.93 -16.49
C ALA A 37 41.04 -0.53 -17.63
N ARG A 38 40.69 -1.48 -18.50
CA ARG A 38 39.66 -1.28 -19.52
C ARG A 38 38.29 -1.06 -18.89
N ASP A 39 37.90 -1.89 -17.92
CA ASP A 39 36.61 -1.75 -17.22
C ASP A 39 36.50 -0.37 -16.58
N LEU A 40 37.55 0.06 -15.86
CA LEU A 40 37.60 1.38 -15.24
C LEU A 40 37.50 2.50 -16.24
N SER A 41 38.16 2.37 -17.40
CA SER A 41 38.10 3.37 -18.47
C SER A 41 36.70 3.49 -19.11
N LEU A 42 35.96 2.40 -19.16
CA LEU A 42 34.55 2.37 -19.61
C LEU A 42 33.58 2.88 -18.54
N ALA A 43 33.82 2.50 -17.29
CA ALA A 43 32.95 2.88 -16.14
C ALA A 43 33.07 4.36 -15.78
N TYR A 44 34.24 4.96 -15.98
CA TYR A 44 34.50 6.35 -15.61
C TYR A 44 35.22 7.11 -16.76
N THR A 45 36.45 7.59 -16.56
CA THR A 45 37.17 8.42 -17.55
C THR A 45 38.06 7.55 -18.44
N PRO A 46 37.98 7.68 -19.79
CA PRO A 46 37.21 8.66 -20.60
C PRO A 46 35.83 8.17 -21.05
N GLY A 47 35.49 6.89 -20.91
CA GLY A 47 34.33 6.23 -21.51
C GLY A 47 32.99 6.84 -21.13
N VAL A 48 32.84 7.29 -19.87
CA VAL A 48 31.59 7.86 -19.33
C VAL A 48 31.08 9.09 -20.08
N ALA A 49 31.97 9.77 -20.83
CA ALA A 49 31.58 10.95 -21.61
C ALA A 49 30.60 10.64 -22.74
N GLU A 50 30.59 9.40 -23.28
CA GLU A 50 29.69 9.06 -24.37
C GLU A 50 28.25 8.90 -23.93
N PRO A 51 27.89 8.11 -22.88
CA PRO A 51 26.52 8.11 -22.34
C PRO A 51 26.05 9.49 -21.86
N VAL A 52 26.95 10.34 -21.31
CA VAL A 52 26.58 11.72 -20.95
C VAL A 52 26.14 12.51 -22.18
N ARG A 53 26.88 12.43 -23.31
CA ARG A 53 26.49 13.11 -24.56
C ARG A 53 25.16 12.61 -25.10
N LYS A 54 24.91 11.29 -25.03
CA LYS A 54 23.66 10.70 -25.49
C LYS A 54 22.46 11.22 -24.64
N ILE A 55 22.60 11.22 -23.33
CA ILE A 55 21.55 11.71 -22.43
C ILE A 55 21.33 13.21 -22.60
N ALA A 56 22.41 14.00 -22.78
CA ALA A 56 22.29 15.43 -23.04
C ALA A 56 21.56 15.75 -24.34
N ALA A 57 21.73 14.90 -25.36
CA ALA A 57 21.03 15.03 -26.64
C ALA A 57 19.58 14.50 -26.58
N ASN A 58 19.31 13.48 -25.80
CA ASN A 58 17.99 12.89 -25.62
C ASN A 58 17.83 12.37 -24.16
N ALA A 59 17.04 13.05 -23.35
CA ALA A 59 16.84 12.72 -21.93
C ALA A 59 16.31 11.29 -21.71
N GLU A 60 15.55 10.73 -22.66
CA GLU A 60 15.05 9.37 -22.60
C GLU A 60 16.16 8.30 -22.56
N ASP A 61 17.34 8.63 -23.06
CA ASP A 61 18.51 7.74 -23.04
C ASP A 61 19.03 7.50 -21.60
N ALA A 62 18.58 8.30 -20.60
CA ALA A 62 18.84 8.02 -19.18
C ALA A 62 18.30 6.65 -18.74
N TYR A 63 17.16 6.24 -19.26
CA TYR A 63 16.57 4.92 -18.98
C TYR A 63 17.36 3.75 -19.59
N LYS A 64 18.19 4.03 -20.60
CA LYS A 64 19.04 3.04 -21.26
C LYS A 64 20.43 2.93 -20.64
N TYR A 65 21.00 4.04 -20.22
CA TYR A 65 22.41 4.12 -19.83
C TYR A 65 22.64 4.30 -18.32
N THR A 66 21.57 4.42 -17.53
CA THR A 66 21.65 4.56 -16.05
C THR A 66 20.70 3.61 -15.35
N ALA A 67 20.80 3.55 -14.01
CA ALA A 67 19.89 2.77 -13.17
C ALA A 67 18.49 3.40 -13.01
N LYS A 68 18.25 4.61 -13.56
CA LYS A 68 17.01 5.39 -13.36
C LYS A 68 15.74 4.56 -13.58
N GLY A 69 15.70 3.74 -14.62
CA GLY A 69 14.51 2.97 -15.00
C GLY A 69 14.10 1.88 -14.00
N ASN A 70 14.99 1.48 -13.08
CA ASN A 70 14.74 0.48 -12.07
C ASN A 70 14.98 0.99 -10.64
N LEU A 71 15.04 2.30 -10.43
CA LEU A 71 15.38 2.92 -9.15
C LEU A 71 14.19 3.73 -8.64
N VAL A 72 13.67 3.36 -7.45
CA VAL A 72 12.58 4.06 -6.76
C VAL A 72 13.12 4.75 -5.51
N ALA A 73 12.69 5.98 -5.24
CA ALA A 73 12.89 6.62 -3.96
C ALA A 73 11.73 6.26 -3.01
N VAL A 74 12.04 5.83 -1.79
CA VAL A 74 11.08 5.80 -0.68
C VAL A 74 11.33 7.04 0.15
N ILE A 75 10.38 7.97 0.20
CA ILE A 75 10.57 9.29 0.81
C ILE A 75 9.58 9.47 1.95
N THR A 76 10.10 9.90 3.11
CA THR A 76 9.32 10.19 4.32
C THR A 76 9.76 11.49 4.99
N ASP A 77 8.85 12.11 5.74
CA ASP A 77 9.15 13.13 6.75
C ASP A 77 9.04 12.58 8.19
N GLY A 78 8.63 11.31 8.34
CA GLY A 78 8.51 10.63 9.63
C GLY A 78 7.37 11.14 10.51
N THR A 79 6.36 11.80 9.94
CA THR A 79 5.25 12.41 10.70
C THR A 79 4.13 11.43 11.06
N ALA A 80 4.10 10.22 10.47
CA ALA A 80 3.07 9.21 10.73
C ALA A 80 3.62 7.78 10.74
N VAL A 81 4.74 7.54 11.42
CA VAL A 81 5.45 6.25 11.39
C VAL A 81 4.68 5.20 12.16
N LEU A 82 4.15 4.20 11.45
CA LEU A 82 3.40 3.06 12.02
C LEU A 82 2.36 3.53 13.08
N GLY A 83 2.25 2.86 14.22
CA GLY A 83 1.44 3.29 15.36
C GLY A 83 2.12 4.30 16.30
N LEU A 84 3.35 4.75 15.97
CA LEU A 84 4.16 5.62 16.83
C LEU A 84 3.87 7.12 16.60
N GLY A 85 3.26 7.48 15.46
CA GLY A 85 2.94 8.86 15.11
C GLY A 85 4.16 9.65 14.63
N ASN A 86 4.24 10.93 14.98
CA ASN A 86 5.35 11.80 14.58
C ASN A 86 6.60 11.53 15.44
N VAL A 87 7.54 10.79 14.87
CA VAL A 87 8.84 10.47 15.49
C VAL A 87 10.00 11.18 14.79
N GLY A 88 9.73 11.94 13.74
CA GLY A 88 10.72 12.62 12.91
C GLY A 88 11.37 11.71 11.86
N SER A 89 11.95 12.34 10.85
CA SER A 89 12.44 11.66 9.64
C SER A 89 13.49 10.58 9.97
N LEU A 90 14.50 10.90 10.76
CA LEU A 90 15.60 9.96 11.08
C LEU A 90 15.11 8.68 11.76
N ALA A 91 14.14 8.77 12.67
CA ALA A 91 13.62 7.61 13.38
C ALA A 91 12.75 6.71 12.46
N GLY A 92 12.24 7.23 11.34
CA GLY A 92 11.55 6.48 10.29
C GLY A 92 12.46 5.58 9.46
N LYS A 93 13.78 5.82 9.44
CA LYS A 93 14.71 5.11 8.56
C LYS A 93 14.61 3.57 8.60
N PRO A 94 14.49 2.89 9.74
CA PRO A 94 14.35 1.44 9.74
C PRO A 94 13.11 0.94 8.97
N VAL A 95 12.02 1.70 8.96
CA VAL A 95 10.81 1.38 8.17
C VAL A 95 11.10 1.57 6.69
N MET A 96 11.75 2.68 6.31
CA MET A 96 12.08 3.00 4.91
C MET A 96 13.05 1.99 4.30
N GLU A 97 14.09 1.58 5.04
CA GLU A 97 14.94 0.45 4.63
C GLU A 97 14.13 -0.84 4.46
N GLY A 98 13.16 -1.08 5.33
CA GLY A 98 12.23 -2.20 5.21
C GLY A 98 11.45 -2.17 3.90
N LYS A 99 10.92 -0.99 3.50
CA LYS A 99 10.31 -0.81 2.17
C LYS A 99 11.27 -1.14 1.05
N GLY A 100 12.52 -0.68 1.13
CA GLY A 100 13.57 -1.00 0.16
C GLY A 100 13.81 -2.50 0.02
N VAL A 101 13.85 -3.24 1.14
CA VAL A 101 13.93 -4.71 1.14
C VAL A 101 12.75 -5.33 0.38
N LEU A 102 11.52 -4.87 0.64
CA LEU A 102 10.32 -5.41 -0.01
C LEU A 102 10.31 -5.12 -1.52
N PHE A 103 10.67 -3.91 -1.94
CA PHE A 103 10.83 -3.57 -3.35
C PHE A 103 11.82 -4.49 -4.06
N LYS A 104 12.99 -4.70 -3.44
CA LYS A 104 14.05 -5.54 -4.02
C LYS A 104 13.65 -7.00 -4.06
N HIS A 105 13.15 -7.51 -2.95
CA HIS A 105 12.83 -8.93 -2.80
C HIS A 105 11.68 -9.37 -3.73
N PHE A 106 10.57 -8.60 -3.76
CA PHE A 106 9.37 -9.02 -4.47
C PHE A 106 9.32 -8.57 -5.94
N ALA A 107 9.93 -7.45 -6.27
CA ALA A 107 9.81 -6.88 -7.62
C ALA A 107 11.16 -6.62 -8.32
N GLY A 108 12.29 -6.96 -7.70
CA GLY A 108 13.62 -6.72 -8.26
C GLY A 108 13.95 -5.22 -8.45
N ILE A 109 13.20 -4.32 -7.81
CA ILE A 109 13.38 -2.88 -7.91
C ILE A 109 14.46 -2.42 -6.92
N ASP A 110 15.42 -1.66 -7.40
CA ASP A 110 16.40 -0.98 -6.56
C ASP A 110 15.75 0.21 -5.87
N CYS A 111 16.15 0.48 -4.61
CA CYS A 111 15.51 1.51 -3.83
C CYS A 111 16.54 2.31 -3.02
N PHE A 112 16.35 3.64 -2.98
CA PHE A 112 16.95 4.51 -1.98
C PHE A 112 15.87 5.03 -1.05
N ASP A 113 16.11 4.85 0.26
CA ASP A 113 15.34 5.48 1.31
C ASP A 113 15.88 6.89 1.56
N ILE A 114 14.97 7.86 1.66
CA ILE A 114 15.29 9.28 1.81
C ILE A 114 14.41 9.87 2.91
N GLU A 115 15.03 10.14 4.04
CA GLU A 115 14.43 10.76 5.20
C GLU A 115 14.63 12.29 5.12
N VAL A 116 13.54 13.03 4.89
CA VAL A 116 13.59 14.48 4.69
C VAL A 116 13.25 15.22 5.97
N ASP A 117 14.18 16.01 6.47
CA ASP A 117 13.93 16.96 7.56
C ASP A 117 13.49 18.31 6.96
N ALA A 118 12.20 18.38 6.59
CA ALA A 118 11.64 19.53 5.89
C ALA A 118 11.07 20.57 6.88
N GLU A 119 11.33 21.85 6.62
CA GLU A 119 10.80 22.97 7.41
C GLU A 119 9.30 23.20 7.15
N SER A 120 8.78 22.75 5.98
CA SER A 120 7.40 22.87 5.58
C SER A 120 7.02 21.85 4.52
N HIS A 121 5.72 21.65 4.28
CA HIS A 121 5.23 20.79 3.21
C HIS A 121 5.73 21.24 1.83
N GLN A 122 5.86 22.55 1.59
CA GLN A 122 6.40 23.07 0.34
C GLN A 122 7.88 22.74 0.18
N ASP A 123 8.66 22.80 1.26
CA ASP A 123 10.06 22.41 1.27
C ASP A 123 10.24 20.92 0.99
N PHE A 124 9.35 20.08 1.56
CA PHE A 124 9.30 18.64 1.24
C PHE A 124 9.01 18.39 -0.24
N ILE A 125 7.98 19.05 -0.80
CA ILE A 125 7.61 18.95 -2.22
C ILE A 125 8.78 19.41 -3.11
N ASP A 126 9.40 20.55 -2.79
CA ASP A 126 10.54 21.08 -3.53
C ASP A 126 11.75 20.15 -3.48
N THR A 127 12.00 19.51 -2.33
CA THR A 127 13.07 18.52 -2.17
C THR A 127 12.82 17.31 -3.05
N CYS A 128 11.62 16.72 -3.01
CA CYS A 128 11.24 15.60 -3.86
C CYS A 128 11.41 15.95 -5.35
N ARG A 129 10.94 17.12 -5.76
CA ARG A 129 11.05 17.60 -7.15
C ARG A 129 12.50 17.75 -7.61
N ARG A 130 13.38 18.26 -6.75
CA ARG A 130 14.82 18.47 -7.07
C ARG A 130 15.59 17.16 -7.25
N ILE A 131 15.22 16.11 -6.50
CA ILE A 131 15.89 14.80 -6.58
C ILE A 131 15.24 13.84 -7.60
N ALA A 132 14.02 14.13 -8.06
CA ALA A 132 13.28 13.30 -9.01
C ALA A 132 14.04 12.89 -10.28
N PRO A 133 14.97 13.68 -10.85
CA PRO A 133 15.77 13.25 -12.01
C PRO A 133 16.53 11.94 -11.80
N THR A 134 16.87 11.58 -10.56
CA THR A 134 17.60 10.34 -10.21
C THR A 134 16.72 9.10 -10.39
N PHE A 135 15.40 9.21 -10.19
CA PHE A 135 14.51 8.10 -9.97
C PHE A 135 13.56 7.83 -11.14
N GLY A 136 13.17 6.57 -11.29
CA GLY A 136 12.11 6.13 -12.19
C GLY A 136 10.71 6.24 -11.55
N GLY A 137 10.64 6.37 -10.22
CA GLY A 137 9.41 6.54 -9.46
C GLY A 137 9.67 6.96 -8.01
N ILE A 138 8.64 7.45 -7.33
CA ILE A 138 8.68 7.87 -5.92
C ILE A 138 7.56 7.20 -5.16
N ASN A 139 7.91 6.49 -4.08
CA ASN A 139 6.98 6.02 -3.06
C ASN A 139 7.03 6.98 -1.86
N LEU A 140 5.91 7.61 -1.55
CA LEU A 140 5.73 8.39 -0.33
C LEU A 140 5.27 7.48 0.79
N GLU A 141 5.86 7.62 1.98
CA GLU A 141 5.65 6.72 3.10
C GLU A 141 5.57 7.47 4.42
N ASP A 142 4.69 7.07 5.32
CA ASP A 142 4.60 7.55 6.71
C ASP A 142 4.46 9.08 6.84
N ILE A 143 3.73 9.72 5.92
CA ILE A 143 3.42 11.16 5.92
C ILE A 143 2.01 11.38 6.46
N ALA A 144 1.88 12.25 7.46
CA ALA A 144 0.61 12.45 8.17
C ALA A 144 -0.47 13.12 7.32
N ALA A 145 -1.70 12.62 7.45
CA ALA A 145 -2.89 13.31 6.95
C ALA A 145 -3.20 14.57 7.81
N PRO A 146 -3.73 15.66 7.22
CA PRO A 146 -4.21 15.77 5.83
C PRO A 146 -3.13 16.13 4.80
N HIS A 147 -1.91 16.44 5.22
CA HIS A 147 -0.86 16.99 4.36
C HIS A 147 -0.36 16.00 3.30
N CYS A 148 -0.38 14.70 3.60
CA CYS A 148 0.00 13.67 2.65
C CYS A 148 -0.81 13.74 1.32
N PHE A 149 -2.07 14.16 1.37
CA PHE A 149 -2.90 14.30 0.17
C PHE A 149 -2.42 15.46 -0.71
N ASP A 150 -2.18 16.63 -0.10
CA ASP A 150 -1.74 17.82 -0.83
C ASP A 150 -0.32 17.64 -1.39
N ILE A 151 0.56 16.98 -0.65
CA ILE A 151 1.92 16.64 -1.08
C ILE A 151 1.89 15.71 -2.29
N GLU A 152 1.11 14.64 -2.22
CA GLU A 152 1.01 13.68 -3.33
C GLU A 152 0.38 14.34 -4.57
N GLU A 153 -0.74 15.04 -4.42
CA GLU A 153 -1.40 15.77 -5.52
C GLU A 153 -0.41 16.71 -6.23
N ALA A 154 0.36 17.50 -5.46
CA ALA A 154 1.35 18.42 -6.02
C ALA A 154 2.49 17.71 -6.77
N LEU A 155 2.99 16.60 -6.25
CA LEU A 155 4.06 15.84 -6.88
C LEU A 155 3.59 15.10 -8.14
N VAL A 156 2.38 14.52 -8.12
CA VAL A 156 1.77 13.89 -9.30
C VAL A 156 1.54 14.89 -10.43
N GLU A 157 1.21 16.15 -10.08
CA GLU A 157 1.02 17.21 -11.07
C GLU A 157 2.34 17.74 -11.65
N GLN A 158 3.38 17.86 -10.82
CA GLN A 158 4.65 18.49 -11.19
C GLN A 158 5.67 17.52 -11.79
N LEU A 159 5.53 16.23 -11.58
CA LEU A 159 6.48 15.22 -12.04
C LEU A 159 5.89 14.37 -13.14
N ASP A 160 6.75 13.87 -14.01
CA ASP A 160 6.40 12.96 -15.10
C ASP A 160 6.92 11.53 -14.89
N ILE A 161 7.10 11.15 -13.63
CA ILE A 161 7.39 9.80 -13.15
C ILE A 161 6.30 9.35 -12.17
N PRO A 162 6.08 8.04 -11.99
CA PRO A 162 5.12 7.53 -11.00
C PRO A 162 5.39 8.08 -9.59
N VAL A 163 4.39 8.69 -8.99
CA VAL A 163 4.34 9.04 -7.56
C VAL A 163 3.18 8.26 -6.95
N PHE A 164 3.42 7.63 -5.80
CA PHE A 164 2.45 6.79 -5.13
C PHE A 164 2.64 6.89 -3.62
N HIS A 165 1.57 7.10 -2.88
CA HIS A 165 1.60 7.10 -1.42
C HIS A 165 1.04 5.78 -0.90
N ASP A 166 1.90 4.91 -0.38
CA ASP A 166 1.51 3.55 -0.02
C ASP A 166 0.46 3.49 1.10
N ASP A 167 0.58 4.33 2.13
CA ASP A 167 -0.42 4.38 3.22
C ASP A 167 -1.81 4.81 2.74
N GLN A 168 -1.90 5.56 1.65
CA GLN A 168 -3.17 5.89 1.02
C GLN A 168 -3.64 4.74 0.12
N HIS A 169 -2.92 4.54 -0.98
CA HIS A 169 -3.39 3.74 -2.11
C HIS A 169 -3.08 2.25 -1.95
N GLY A 170 -1.91 1.89 -1.37
CA GLY A 170 -1.58 0.50 -1.09
C GLY A 170 -2.64 -0.13 -0.18
N THR A 171 -2.89 0.50 0.95
CA THR A 171 -3.91 0.05 1.91
C THR A 171 -5.30 -0.01 1.27
N ALA A 172 -5.72 1.03 0.53
CA ALA A 172 -7.02 1.07 -0.12
C ALA A 172 -7.21 -0.06 -1.15
N ILE A 173 -6.18 -0.37 -1.95
CA ILE A 173 -6.20 -1.43 -2.95
C ILE A 173 -6.40 -2.80 -2.29
N ILE A 174 -5.64 -3.11 -1.23
CA ILE A 174 -5.74 -4.41 -0.57
C ILE A 174 -7.08 -4.56 0.16
N ILE A 175 -7.56 -3.50 0.84
CA ILE A 175 -8.90 -3.47 1.43
C ILE A 175 -9.96 -3.76 0.36
N ALA A 176 -9.92 -3.05 -0.77
CA ALA A 176 -10.91 -3.22 -1.83
C ALA A 176 -10.89 -4.64 -2.42
N ALA A 177 -9.71 -5.22 -2.66
CA ALA A 177 -9.58 -6.58 -3.19
C ALA A 177 -10.17 -7.63 -2.22
N GLY A 178 -9.80 -7.57 -0.95
CA GLY A 178 -10.34 -8.45 0.09
C GLY A 178 -11.83 -8.25 0.31
N LEU A 179 -12.29 -7.00 0.32
CA LEU A 179 -13.70 -6.66 0.48
C LEU A 179 -14.56 -7.22 -0.65
N MET A 180 -14.14 -7.08 -1.92
CA MET A 180 -14.88 -7.62 -3.06
C MET A 180 -15.07 -9.13 -2.95
N ASN A 181 -14.03 -9.86 -2.56
CA ASN A 181 -14.12 -11.31 -2.35
C ASN A 181 -14.99 -11.66 -1.14
N ALA A 182 -14.86 -10.93 -0.04
CA ALA A 182 -15.66 -11.17 1.17
C ALA A 182 -17.15 -10.89 0.94
N LEU A 183 -17.49 -9.81 0.23
CA LEU A 183 -18.89 -9.48 -0.11
C LEU A 183 -19.52 -10.58 -0.97
N GLU A 184 -18.81 -11.09 -1.96
CA GLU A 184 -19.31 -12.19 -2.79
C GLU A 184 -19.58 -13.46 -1.97
N LEU A 185 -18.63 -13.86 -1.10
CA LEU A 185 -18.82 -15.01 -0.20
C LEU A 185 -19.99 -14.83 0.75
N GLN A 186 -20.28 -13.59 1.16
CA GLN A 186 -21.43 -13.25 2.01
C GLN A 186 -22.74 -13.03 1.22
N GLY A 187 -22.69 -13.12 -0.11
CA GLY A 187 -23.85 -12.91 -0.99
C GLY A 187 -24.33 -11.45 -1.05
N LYS A 188 -23.40 -10.49 -0.87
CA LYS A 188 -23.68 -9.06 -0.87
C LYS A 188 -23.05 -8.37 -2.09
N GLN A 189 -23.62 -7.22 -2.48
CA GLN A 189 -23.13 -6.42 -3.61
C GLN A 189 -22.51 -5.10 -3.08
N LEU A 190 -21.40 -4.66 -3.72
CA LEU A 190 -20.68 -3.45 -3.31
C LEU A 190 -21.59 -2.21 -3.28
N GLY A 191 -22.44 -2.02 -4.28
CA GLY A 191 -23.34 -0.88 -4.40
C GLY A 191 -24.47 -0.85 -3.39
N ASP A 192 -24.78 -2.02 -2.79
CA ASP A 192 -25.88 -2.17 -1.83
C ASP A 192 -25.44 -2.23 -0.38
N ALA A 193 -24.16 -2.54 -0.14
CA ALA A 193 -23.62 -2.73 1.20
C ALA A 193 -23.53 -1.40 1.97
N THR A 194 -24.03 -1.41 3.20
CA THR A 194 -23.84 -0.32 4.17
C THR A 194 -22.51 -0.53 4.88
N MET A 195 -21.61 0.46 4.78
CA MET A 195 -20.23 0.35 5.25
C MET A 195 -19.91 1.39 6.32
N VAL A 196 -19.18 0.99 7.34
CA VAL A 196 -18.62 1.87 8.36
C VAL A 196 -17.10 1.82 8.27
N ILE A 197 -16.48 2.98 8.09
CA ILE A 197 -15.02 3.13 8.02
C ILE A 197 -14.56 3.98 9.20
N LEU A 198 -13.90 3.37 10.16
CA LEU A 198 -13.40 4.01 11.37
C LEU A 198 -11.94 4.46 11.16
N GLY A 199 -11.73 5.77 11.10
CA GLY A 199 -10.42 6.39 10.88
C GLY A 199 -10.38 7.23 9.59
N ALA A 200 -10.43 8.55 9.73
CA ALA A 200 -10.39 9.51 8.63
C ALA A 200 -8.97 10.02 8.36
N GLY A 201 -8.00 9.09 8.38
CA GLY A 201 -6.62 9.29 7.99
C GLY A 201 -6.37 9.02 6.49
N ALA A 202 -5.10 8.87 6.13
CA ALA A 202 -4.64 8.60 4.76
C ALA A 202 -5.36 7.39 4.14
N ALA A 203 -5.26 6.23 4.79
CA ALA A 203 -5.84 4.98 4.33
C ALA A 203 -7.38 5.03 4.24
N GLY A 204 -8.04 5.60 5.27
CA GLY A 204 -9.49 5.64 5.31
C GLY A 204 -10.10 6.48 4.17
N ILE A 205 -9.61 7.70 3.98
CA ILE A 205 -10.09 8.59 2.91
C ILE A 205 -9.79 7.99 1.53
N ALA A 206 -8.60 7.43 1.33
CA ALA A 206 -8.24 6.78 0.07
C ALA A 206 -9.12 5.55 -0.21
N SER A 207 -9.44 4.74 0.82
CA SER A 207 -10.33 3.59 0.70
C SER A 207 -11.74 4.00 0.26
N VAL A 208 -12.33 5.02 0.89
CA VAL A 208 -13.66 5.52 0.48
C VAL A 208 -13.64 6.00 -0.96
N ARG A 209 -12.63 6.79 -1.35
CA ARG A 209 -12.50 7.30 -2.73
C ARG A 209 -12.37 6.18 -3.75
N LEU A 210 -11.59 5.13 -3.45
CA LEU A 210 -11.43 3.99 -4.33
C LEU A 210 -12.72 3.17 -4.43
N LEU A 211 -13.39 2.89 -3.30
CA LEU A 211 -14.66 2.16 -3.28
C LEU A 211 -15.77 2.91 -4.05
N HIS A 212 -15.86 4.24 -3.92
CA HIS A 212 -16.76 5.06 -4.73
C HIS A 212 -16.46 4.91 -6.24
N ALA A 213 -15.18 4.94 -6.62
CA ALA A 213 -14.76 4.77 -8.02
C ALA A 213 -15.09 3.37 -8.56
N MET A 214 -15.17 2.37 -7.69
CA MET A 214 -15.55 1.00 -8.02
C MET A 214 -17.06 0.74 -7.98
N GLY A 215 -17.87 1.75 -7.66
CA GLY A 215 -19.34 1.67 -7.70
C GLY A 215 -20.03 1.48 -6.34
N ALA A 216 -19.31 1.65 -5.23
CA ALA A 216 -19.96 1.72 -3.93
C ALA A 216 -20.86 2.97 -3.84
N ASN A 217 -22.03 2.84 -3.21
CA ASN A 217 -22.95 3.96 -3.04
C ASN A 217 -22.41 4.95 -1.98
N PRO A 218 -22.14 6.22 -2.35
CA PRO A 218 -21.61 7.22 -1.42
C PRO A 218 -22.48 7.46 -0.17
N ASP A 219 -23.78 7.33 -0.29
CA ASP A 219 -24.71 7.55 0.83
C ASP A 219 -24.79 6.33 1.79
N LYS A 220 -24.16 5.20 1.41
CA LYS A 220 -24.08 3.98 2.24
C LYS A 220 -22.71 3.79 2.91
N ILE A 221 -21.76 4.68 2.67
CA ILE A 221 -20.46 4.64 3.35
C ILE A 221 -20.41 5.76 4.41
N MET A 222 -20.32 5.37 5.67
CA MET A 222 -20.18 6.28 6.81
C MET A 222 -18.75 6.24 7.32
N MET A 223 -18.03 7.34 7.12
CA MET A 223 -16.70 7.51 7.70
C MET A 223 -16.80 8.12 9.09
N ILE A 224 -15.99 7.61 10.02
CA ILE A 224 -15.97 8.01 11.43
C ILE A 224 -14.59 8.58 11.78
N ASP A 225 -14.57 9.76 12.40
CA ASP A 225 -13.39 10.31 13.05
C ASP A 225 -13.62 10.48 14.57
N ARG A 226 -12.69 11.14 15.27
CA ARG A 226 -12.77 11.36 16.73
C ARG A 226 -14.01 12.15 17.19
N GLN A 227 -14.71 12.81 16.28
CA GLN A 227 -15.93 13.58 16.56
C GLN A 227 -17.21 12.84 16.15
N GLY A 228 -17.09 11.59 15.68
CA GLY A 228 -18.19 10.78 15.19
C GLY A 228 -18.30 10.72 13.68
N VAL A 229 -19.50 10.52 13.15
CA VAL A 229 -19.76 10.36 11.71
C VAL A 229 -19.41 11.64 10.96
N ILE A 230 -18.74 11.49 9.82
CA ILE A 230 -18.49 12.58 8.86
C ILE A 230 -19.69 12.66 7.92
N TYR A 231 -20.57 13.63 8.17
CA TYR A 231 -21.81 13.83 7.41
C TYR A 231 -21.83 15.18 6.69
N LYS A 232 -22.61 15.28 5.62
CA LYS A 232 -22.76 16.50 4.84
C LYS A 232 -23.33 17.64 5.71
N GLY A 233 -22.63 18.77 5.73
CA GLY A 233 -22.99 19.93 6.55
C GLY A 233 -22.45 19.89 7.99
N ARG A 234 -21.59 18.93 8.35
CA ARG A 234 -20.84 18.97 9.60
C ARG A 234 -19.80 20.09 9.55
N ASP A 235 -19.73 20.89 10.61
CA ASP A 235 -18.76 21.99 10.74
C ASP A 235 -17.32 21.47 10.83
N ASN A 236 -16.36 22.35 10.45
CA ASN A 236 -14.92 22.13 10.60
C ASN A 236 -14.36 20.91 9.83
N LEU A 237 -14.96 20.53 8.71
CA LEU A 237 -14.38 19.56 7.79
C LEU A 237 -13.33 20.23 6.90
N ASN A 238 -12.17 19.58 6.73
CA ASN A 238 -11.27 19.95 5.66
C ASN A 238 -11.78 19.38 4.30
N LYS A 239 -11.23 19.88 3.18
CA LYS A 239 -11.66 19.47 1.82
C LYS A 239 -11.66 17.97 1.58
N HIS A 240 -10.74 17.23 2.21
CA HIS A 240 -10.61 15.78 2.03
C HIS A 240 -11.71 15.02 2.79
N LYS A 241 -12.04 15.45 4.01
CA LYS A 241 -13.16 14.88 4.78
C LYS A 241 -14.52 15.26 4.15
N GLU A 242 -14.64 16.49 3.66
CA GLU A 242 -15.85 16.91 2.97
C GLU A 242 -16.15 16.07 1.73
N SER A 243 -15.11 15.68 0.97
CA SER A 243 -15.24 14.83 -0.23
C SER A 243 -15.79 13.43 0.03
N VAL A 244 -15.77 12.97 1.28
CA VAL A 244 -16.23 11.63 1.73
C VAL A 244 -17.40 11.70 2.72
N ALA A 245 -17.98 12.88 2.94
CA ALA A 245 -19.07 13.08 3.87
C ALA A 245 -20.36 12.43 3.36
N ALA A 246 -20.96 11.57 4.20
CA ALA A 246 -22.20 10.86 3.87
C ALA A 246 -23.46 11.73 4.10
N ASN A 247 -24.51 11.45 3.34
CA ASN A 247 -25.82 12.02 3.60
C ASN A 247 -26.57 11.10 4.58
N THR A 248 -26.45 11.36 5.88
CA THR A 248 -26.99 10.49 6.94
C THR A 248 -27.33 11.29 8.20
N ASP A 249 -28.32 10.81 8.96
CA ASP A 249 -28.69 11.35 10.26
C ASP A 249 -27.93 10.70 11.43
N LYS A 250 -27.14 9.66 11.16
CA LYS A 250 -26.31 8.99 12.18
C LYS A 250 -25.15 9.89 12.60
N ARG A 251 -24.78 9.86 13.89
CA ARG A 251 -23.77 10.74 14.48
C ARG A 251 -22.66 10.00 15.21
N THR A 252 -22.95 8.85 15.78
CA THR A 252 -21.97 8.08 16.57
C THR A 252 -21.55 6.80 15.85
N LEU A 253 -20.49 6.16 16.35
CA LEU A 253 -20.02 4.88 15.85
C LEU A 253 -21.07 3.79 16.07
N GLU A 254 -21.68 3.78 17.26
CA GLU A 254 -22.72 2.81 17.63
C GLU A 254 -23.92 2.88 16.67
N GLU A 255 -24.41 4.10 16.42
CA GLU A 255 -25.49 4.32 15.45
C GLU A 255 -25.10 3.87 14.05
N ALA A 256 -23.84 4.12 13.63
CA ALA A 256 -23.36 3.74 12.30
C ALA A 256 -23.26 2.22 12.16
N MET A 257 -22.81 1.51 13.20
CA MET A 257 -22.64 0.05 13.21
C MET A 257 -23.97 -0.71 13.13
N GLU A 258 -25.07 -0.13 13.64
CA GLU A 258 -26.39 -0.77 13.61
C GLU A 258 -26.84 -1.05 12.17
N GLY A 259 -26.99 -2.33 11.86
CA GLY A 259 -27.39 -2.82 10.53
C GLY A 259 -26.34 -2.65 9.44
N ALA A 260 -25.09 -2.32 9.77
CA ALA A 260 -24.01 -2.23 8.80
C ALA A 260 -23.58 -3.61 8.26
N ASP A 261 -23.33 -3.71 6.96
CA ASP A 261 -22.84 -4.91 6.29
C ASP A 261 -21.33 -5.07 6.42
N VAL A 262 -20.61 -3.96 6.49
CA VAL A 262 -19.14 -3.92 6.48
C VAL A 262 -18.65 -2.96 7.55
N PHE A 263 -17.64 -3.39 8.29
CA PHE A 263 -16.81 -2.56 9.15
C PHE A 263 -15.35 -2.61 8.67
N ILE A 264 -14.73 -1.43 8.54
CA ILE A 264 -13.29 -1.29 8.23
C ILE A 264 -12.68 -0.37 9.26
N GLY A 265 -11.80 -0.92 10.11
CA GLY A 265 -11.07 -0.20 11.15
C GLY A 265 -9.67 0.19 10.69
N LEU A 266 -9.34 1.48 10.80
CA LEU A 266 -8.06 2.09 10.41
C LEU A 266 -7.65 3.15 11.43
N SER A 267 -7.95 2.92 12.71
CA SER A 267 -7.83 3.97 13.74
C SER A 267 -6.97 3.55 14.93
N GLY A 268 -7.45 2.67 15.77
CA GLY A 268 -6.75 2.31 17.01
C GLY A 268 -7.35 1.10 17.71
N PRO A 269 -6.71 0.63 18.78
CA PRO A 269 -7.05 -0.63 19.44
C PRO A 269 -8.38 -0.56 20.19
N ASP A 270 -9.08 -1.73 20.24
CA ASP A 270 -10.20 -2.03 21.13
C ASP A 270 -11.35 -0.98 21.10
N LEU A 271 -11.65 -0.43 19.90
CA LEU A 271 -12.69 0.60 19.71
C LEU A 271 -14.09 0.02 19.42
N ILE A 272 -14.18 -1.26 19.06
CA ILE A 272 -15.44 -1.94 18.75
C ILE A 272 -15.83 -2.84 19.92
N SER A 273 -17.03 -2.58 20.50
CA SER A 273 -17.58 -3.43 21.54
C SER A 273 -18.27 -4.68 20.97
N PRO A 274 -18.42 -5.75 21.78
CA PRO A 274 -19.24 -6.90 21.41
C PRO A 274 -20.67 -6.53 20.98
N GLU A 275 -21.28 -5.54 21.62
CA GLU A 275 -22.64 -5.07 21.34
C GLU A 275 -22.72 -4.38 19.96
N MET A 276 -21.72 -3.54 19.61
CA MET A 276 -21.62 -2.95 18.28
C MET A 276 -21.47 -4.02 17.20
N LEU A 277 -20.62 -5.04 17.42
CA LEU A 277 -20.45 -6.14 16.47
C LEU A 277 -21.75 -6.95 16.34
N ALA A 278 -22.47 -7.19 17.44
CA ALA A 278 -23.74 -7.91 17.43
C ALA A 278 -24.86 -7.15 16.70
N SER A 279 -24.81 -5.81 16.68
CA SER A 279 -25.81 -4.96 16.03
C SER A 279 -25.69 -4.89 14.50
N MET A 280 -24.57 -5.37 13.92
CA MET A 280 -24.38 -5.40 12.48
C MET A 280 -25.38 -6.32 11.76
N ALA A 281 -25.57 -6.10 10.49
CA ALA A 281 -26.37 -6.94 9.61
C ALA A 281 -25.94 -8.43 9.65
N PRO A 282 -26.81 -9.38 9.29
CA PRO A 282 -26.38 -10.78 9.12
C PRO A 282 -25.24 -10.92 8.11
N LYS A 283 -24.33 -11.85 8.38
CA LYS A 283 -23.17 -12.15 7.53
C LYS A 283 -22.33 -10.89 7.21
N PRO A 284 -21.80 -10.18 8.22
CA PRO A 284 -21.01 -8.98 7.98
C PRO A 284 -19.58 -9.33 7.55
N VAL A 285 -18.91 -8.33 6.98
CA VAL A 285 -17.46 -8.33 6.76
C VAL A 285 -16.82 -7.39 7.77
N VAL A 286 -15.84 -7.87 8.52
CA VAL A 286 -15.16 -7.13 9.58
C VAL A 286 -13.67 -7.08 9.28
N MET A 287 -13.16 -5.92 8.91
CA MET A 287 -11.74 -5.67 8.68
C MET A 287 -11.20 -4.79 9.80
N ALA A 288 -10.61 -5.38 10.84
CA ALA A 288 -10.02 -4.68 11.98
C ALA A 288 -8.51 -4.58 11.77
N LEU A 289 -8.04 -3.47 11.18
CA LEU A 289 -6.72 -3.37 10.57
C LEU A 289 -5.69 -2.59 11.40
N SER A 290 -6.08 -2.03 12.54
CA SER A 290 -5.15 -1.34 13.43
C SER A 290 -4.04 -2.27 13.94
N ASN A 291 -2.81 -1.74 13.97
CA ASN A 291 -1.62 -2.45 14.42
C ASN A 291 -0.96 -1.73 15.61
N PRO A 292 -0.38 -2.43 16.59
CA PRO A 292 -0.29 -3.90 16.70
C PRO A 292 -1.58 -4.57 17.24
N VAL A 293 -2.52 -3.81 17.79
CA VAL A 293 -3.78 -4.30 18.35
C VAL A 293 -4.95 -3.84 17.48
N PRO A 294 -5.79 -4.76 16.97
CA PRO A 294 -6.93 -4.41 16.13
C PRO A 294 -8.05 -3.72 16.92
N GLU A 295 -9.00 -3.09 16.22
CA GLU A 295 -10.17 -2.42 16.79
C GLU A 295 -11.10 -3.37 17.58
N ILE A 296 -11.10 -4.65 17.22
CA ILE A 296 -11.65 -5.77 17.98
C ILE A 296 -10.80 -7.00 17.70
N ARG A 297 -10.45 -7.72 18.75
CA ARG A 297 -9.63 -8.93 18.62
C ARG A 297 -10.46 -10.08 18.04
N PRO A 298 -9.90 -10.88 17.12
CA PRO A 298 -10.63 -12.01 16.52
C PRO A 298 -11.23 -12.97 17.55
N GLU A 299 -10.52 -13.26 18.66
CA GLU A 299 -10.98 -14.16 19.72
C GLU A 299 -12.20 -13.60 20.48
N VAL A 300 -12.32 -12.28 20.53
CA VAL A 300 -13.50 -11.61 21.11
C VAL A 300 -14.65 -11.62 20.10
N ALA A 301 -14.36 -11.24 18.85
CA ALA A 301 -15.33 -11.16 17.77
C ALA A 301 -16.02 -12.52 17.50
N MET A 302 -15.25 -13.61 17.44
CA MET A 302 -15.75 -14.96 17.19
C MET A 302 -16.64 -15.50 18.33
N LYS A 303 -16.53 -14.96 19.55
CA LYS A 303 -17.44 -15.31 20.64
C LYS A 303 -18.79 -14.61 20.52
N VAL A 304 -18.85 -13.52 19.78
CA VAL A 304 -20.08 -12.73 19.57
C VAL A 304 -20.90 -13.30 18.45
N ARG A 305 -20.22 -13.66 17.31
CA ARG A 305 -20.90 -14.20 16.13
C ARG A 305 -19.92 -14.99 15.24
N ASP A 306 -20.45 -15.99 14.55
CA ASP A 306 -19.72 -16.96 13.71
C ASP A 306 -20.04 -16.83 12.21
N ASP A 307 -20.97 -15.93 11.84
CA ASP A 307 -21.42 -15.75 10.45
C ASP A 307 -20.62 -14.67 9.67
N MET A 308 -19.61 -14.08 10.30
CA MET A 308 -18.80 -13.01 9.70
C MET A 308 -17.59 -13.55 8.92
N ILE A 309 -17.11 -12.74 7.97
CA ILE A 309 -15.74 -12.86 7.44
C ILE A 309 -14.88 -11.79 8.11
N MET A 310 -13.78 -12.23 8.73
CA MET A 310 -12.87 -11.35 9.45
C MET A 310 -11.51 -11.25 8.78
N ALA A 311 -10.93 -10.03 8.76
CA ALA A 311 -9.57 -9.73 8.32
C ALA A 311 -8.87 -8.81 9.31
N THR A 312 -7.54 -8.90 9.38
CA THR A 312 -6.71 -8.05 10.24
C THR A 312 -5.45 -7.59 9.50
N GLY A 313 -4.70 -6.63 10.08
CA GLY A 313 -3.36 -6.27 9.59
C GLY A 313 -2.25 -7.24 10.02
N ARG A 314 -2.54 -8.22 10.88
CA ARG A 314 -1.55 -9.10 11.51
C ARG A 314 -1.31 -10.38 10.69
N THR A 315 -0.08 -10.89 10.76
CA THR A 315 0.34 -12.13 10.06
C THR A 315 -0.14 -13.41 10.73
N ASP A 316 -0.49 -13.34 12.00
CA ASP A 316 -0.87 -14.48 12.83
C ASP A 316 -2.36 -14.85 12.76
N TYR A 317 -3.13 -14.12 11.93
CA TYR A 317 -4.54 -14.41 11.67
C TYR A 317 -4.79 -14.69 10.18
N PRO A 318 -5.89 -15.41 9.84
CA PRO A 318 -6.37 -15.51 8.47
C PRO A 318 -6.66 -14.13 7.85
N ASN A 319 -6.63 -14.03 6.51
CA ASN A 319 -7.01 -12.81 5.79
C ASN A 319 -6.19 -11.57 6.21
N GLN A 320 -4.86 -11.70 6.20
CA GLN A 320 -4.01 -10.55 6.45
C GLN A 320 -4.16 -9.51 5.34
N VAL A 321 -4.49 -8.27 5.72
CA VAL A 321 -4.43 -7.09 4.84
C VAL A 321 -3.05 -6.48 4.98
N ASN A 322 -2.25 -6.58 3.92
CA ASN A 322 -0.85 -6.13 3.92
C ASN A 322 -0.51 -5.47 2.57
N ASN A 323 -0.01 -4.24 2.61
CA ASN A 323 0.33 -3.44 1.43
C ASN A 323 1.39 -4.10 0.53
N VAL A 324 2.21 -5.00 1.06
CA VAL A 324 3.22 -5.74 0.28
C VAL A 324 2.62 -6.56 -0.87
N LEU A 325 1.34 -6.91 -0.79
CA LEU A 325 0.61 -7.54 -1.89
C LEU A 325 0.47 -6.64 -3.12
N GLY A 326 0.63 -5.33 -2.97
CA GLY A 326 0.33 -4.33 -4.00
C GLY A 326 1.55 -3.53 -4.47
N PHE A 327 2.12 -2.69 -3.59
CA PHE A 327 3.02 -1.61 -4.00
C PHE A 327 4.24 -2.07 -4.81
N PRO A 328 4.94 -3.18 -4.50
CA PRO A 328 6.13 -3.53 -5.26
C PRO A 328 5.79 -3.86 -6.72
N PHE A 329 4.70 -4.57 -6.92
CA PHE A 329 4.23 -5.03 -8.22
C PHE A 329 3.57 -3.92 -9.03
N ILE A 330 2.90 -2.96 -8.36
CA ILE A 330 2.34 -1.75 -8.99
C ILE A 330 3.49 -0.92 -9.58
N PHE A 331 4.55 -0.68 -8.80
CA PHE A 331 5.73 0.00 -9.33
C PHE A 331 6.42 -0.79 -10.44
N ARG A 332 6.52 -2.13 -10.32
CA ARG A 332 7.10 -2.95 -11.38
C ARG A 332 6.36 -2.75 -12.71
N GLY A 333 5.03 -2.89 -12.69
CA GLY A 333 4.24 -2.67 -13.91
C GLY A 333 4.32 -1.24 -14.46
N ALA A 334 4.33 -0.24 -13.58
CA ALA A 334 4.46 1.17 -13.98
C ALA A 334 5.84 1.48 -14.59
N LEU A 335 6.92 0.97 -13.98
CA LEU A 335 8.29 1.17 -14.45
C LEU A 335 8.54 0.46 -15.80
N ASP A 336 8.02 -0.74 -15.99
CA ASP A 336 8.24 -1.54 -17.19
C ASP A 336 7.67 -0.90 -18.46
N VAL A 337 6.59 -0.13 -18.33
CA VAL A 337 6.03 0.68 -19.42
C VAL A 337 6.39 2.16 -19.33
N ARG A 338 7.28 2.53 -18.40
CA ARG A 338 7.69 3.92 -18.13
C ARG A 338 6.47 4.85 -18.00
N ALA A 339 5.51 4.46 -17.18
CA ALA A 339 4.32 5.26 -16.93
C ALA A 339 4.71 6.64 -16.38
N SER A 340 4.02 7.69 -16.83
CA SER A 340 4.24 9.06 -16.33
C SER A 340 3.60 9.29 -14.94
N LYS A 341 2.63 8.46 -14.57
CA LYS A 341 1.93 8.48 -13.28
C LYS A 341 1.21 7.16 -13.04
N ILE A 342 0.79 6.92 -11.81
CA ILE A 342 -0.10 5.82 -11.45
C ILE A 342 -1.53 6.36 -11.43
N THR A 343 -2.40 5.78 -12.27
CA THR A 343 -3.78 6.26 -12.44
C THR A 343 -4.77 5.43 -11.58
N ARG A 344 -5.98 5.95 -11.44
CA ARG A 344 -7.08 5.23 -10.77
C ARG A 344 -7.39 3.89 -11.45
N GLU A 345 -7.31 3.85 -12.76
CA GLU A 345 -7.50 2.62 -13.56
C GLU A 345 -6.45 1.57 -13.22
N MET A 346 -5.21 1.99 -12.97
CA MET A 346 -4.14 1.10 -12.50
C MET A 346 -4.43 0.59 -11.07
N HIS A 347 -4.97 1.42 -10.17
CA HIS A 347 -5.41 0.95 -8.84
C HIS A 347 -6.52 -0.10 -8.97
N ILE A 348 -7.53 0.14 -9.79
CA ILE A 348 -8.63 -0.81 -10.03
C ILE A 348 -8.11 -2.10 -10.68
N ALA A 349 -7.16 -2.00 -11.58
CA ALA A 349 -6.52 -3.18 -12.19
C ALA A 349 -5.78 -4.03 -11.13
N ALA A 350 -5.08 -3.39 -10.18
CA ALA A 350 -4.44 -4.09 -9.06
C ALA A 350 -5.49 -4.79 -8.17
N VAL A 351 -6.58 -4.11 -7.84
CA VAL A 351 -7.70 -4.69 -7.06
C VAL A 351 -8.23 -5.94 -7.74
N ASN A 352 -8.54 -5.87 -9.05
CA ASN A 352 -9.08 -7.00 -9.80
C ASN A 352 -8.10 -8.16 -9.89
N ALA A 353 -6.82 -7.86 -10.16
CA ALA A 353 -5.77 -8.88 -10.25
C ALA A 353 -5.60 -9.63 -8.91
N LEU A 354 -5.57 -8.93 -7.78
CA LEU A 354 -5.50 -9.54 -6.43
C LEU A 354 -6.76 -10.34 -6.11
N LYS A 355 -7.93 -9.78 -6.38
CA LYS A 355 -9.22 -10.42 -6.17
C LYS A 355 -9.31 -11.75 -6.92
N ASP A 356 -8.93 -11.76 -8.20
CA ASP A 356 -9.03 -12.94 -9.05
C ASP A 356 -7.95 -13.98 -8.70
N LEU A 357 -6.72 -13.54 -8.37
CA LEU A 357 -5.64 -14.44 -7.95
C LEU A 357 -5.99 -15.26 -6.69
N ALA A 358 -6.71 -14.66 -5.73
CA ALA A 358 -7.14 -15.37 -4.52
C ALA A 358 -8.05 -16.57 -4.82
N ARG A 359 -8.70 -16.62 -6.00
CA ARG A 359 -9.63 -17.69 -6.41
C ARG A 359 -8.94 -18.85 -7.10
N GLU A 360 -7.73 -18.62 -7.57
CA GLU A 360 -6.93 -19.64 -8.23
C GLU A 360 -6.40 -20.68 -7.22
N PRO A 361 -6.22 -21.95 -7.62
CA PRO A 361 -5.62 -22.97 -6.74
C PRO A 361 -4.28 -22.51 -6.18
N VAL A 362 -4.11 -22.62 -4.85
CA VAL A 362 -2.89 -22.17 -4.16
C VAL A 362 -1.74 -23.13 -4.46
N PRO A 363 -0.57 -22.65 -4.93
CA PRO A 363 0.58 -23.49 -5.22
C PRO A 363 1.15 -24.17 -3.96
N GLN A 364 1.73 -25.37 -4.11
CA GLN A 364 2.36 -26.08 -3.01
C GLN A 364 3.47 -25.28 -2.32
N SER A 365 4.25 -24.49 -3.09
CA SER A 365 5.28 -23.61 -2.55
C SER A 365 4.76 -22.57 -1.55
N VAL A 366 3.52 -22.10 -1.74
CA VAL A 366 2.85 -21.20 -0.79
C VAL A 366 2.43 -21.95 0.46
N LEU A 367 1.83 -23.15 0.31
CA LEU A 367 1.46 -23.99 1.44
C LEU A 367 2.68 -24.31 2.30
N ASP A 368 3.78 -24.69 1.69
CA ASP A 368 5.05 -24.99 2.37
C ASP A 368 5.60 -23.78 3.11
N ALA A 369 5.57 -22.57 2.48
CA ALA A 369 6.07 -21.34 3.07
C ALA A 369 5.29 -20.91 4.33
N TYR A 370 4.00 -21.26 4.40
CA TYR A 370 3.13 -20.93 5.54
C TYR A 370 2.88 -22.11 6.49
N GLY A 371 3.48 -23.29 6.21
CA GLY A 371 3.31 -24.51 7.03
C GLY A 371 1.85 -24.98 7.08
N ALA A 372 1.10 -24.83 5.98
CA ALA A 372 -0.30 -25.17 5.89
C ALA A 372 -0.54 -26.40 5.02
N ASP A 373 -1.45 -27.28 5.43
CA ASP A 373 -1.82 -28.47 4.65
C ASP A 373 -2.68 -28.11 3.42
N ALA A 374 -3.49 -27.08 3.53
CA ALA A 374 -4.36 -26.59 2.45
C ALA A 374 -4.73 -25.11 2.65
N MET A 375 -4.87 -24.38 1.55
CA MET A 375 -5.48 -23.05 1.47
C MET A 375 -6.33 -22.99 0.20
N SER A 376 -7.52 -22.43 0.29
CA SER A 376 -8.38 -22.23 -0.87
C SER A 376 -9.30 -21.03 -0.64
N PHE A 377 -9.76 -20.45 -1.73
CA PHE A 377 -10.73 -19.35 -1.68
C PHE A 377 -11.90 -19.67 -0.76
N GLY A 378 -12.18 -18.79 0.17
CA GLY A 378 -13.20 -18.96 1.20
C GLY A 378 -13.07 -17.94 2.33
N PRO A 379 -13.88 -18.09 3.40
CA PRO A 379 -13.92 -17.12 4.51
C PRO A 379 -12.57 -16.85 5.19
N GLU A 380 -11.62 -17.78 5.11
CA GLU A 380 -10.28 -17.65 5.70
C GLU A 380 -9.19 -17.34 4.65
N TYR A 381 -9.57 -17.19 3.36
CA TYR A 381 -8.64 -16.90 2.26
C TYR A 381 -9.32 -16.01 1.21
N ILE A 382 -9.49 -14.71 1.53
CA ILE A 382 -10.05 -13.69 0.63
C ILE A 382 -9.00 -12.90 -0.14
N LEU A 383 -7.72 -13.07 0.21
CA LEU A 383 -6.56 -12.41 -0.40
C LEU A 383 -5.44 -13.45 -0.58
N PRO A 384 -4.60 -13.32 -1.63
CA PRO A 384 -3.40 -14.12 -1.74
C PRO A 384 -2.43 -13.82 -0.57
N LYS A 385 -1.47 -14.70 -0.36
CA LYS A 385 -0.45 -14.51 0.69
C LYS A 385 0.76 -13.74 0.15
N PRO A 386 1.46 -12.93 0.97
CA PRO A 386 2.63 -12.16 0.54
C PRO A 386 3.75 -12.95 -0.16
N LEU A 387 3.97 -14.20 0.25
CA LEU A 387 4.99 -15.06 -0.37
C LEU A 387 4.48 -15.85 -1.59
N ASP A 388 3.32 -15.51 -2.13
CA ASP A 388 2.81 -16.12 -3.36
C ASP A 388 3.58 -15.59 -4.58
N PRO A 389 4.39 -16.44 -5.26
CA PRO A 389 5.22 -15.99 -6.38
C PRO A 389 4.39 -15.51 -7.58
N ARG A 390 3.14 -15.94 -7.70
CA ARG A 390 2.23 -15.52 -8.79
C ARG A 390 1.88 -14.04 -8.76
N LEU A 391 2.06 -13.35 -7.62
CA LEU A 391 1.89 -11.89 -7.52
C LEU A 391 2.75 -11.16 -8.56
N GLY A 392 4.02 -11.61 -8.73
CA GLY A 392 4.94 -11.06 -9.72
C GLY A 392 4.53 -11.33 -11.18
N ASP A 393 3.81 -12.42 -11.42
CA ASP A 393 3.35 -12.81 -12.77
C ASP A 393 2.03 -12.15 -13.16
N VAL A 394 1.20 -11.76 -12.19
CA VAL A 394 -0.19 -11.31 -12.43
C VAL A 394 -0.34 -9.79 -12.31
N LEU A 395 0.19 -9.18 -11.25
CA LEU A 395 -0.03 -7.76 -11.00
C LEU A 395 0.71 -6.84 -11.98
N PRO A 396 2.03 -6.99 -12.22
CA PRO A 396 2.75 -6.07 -13.10
C PRO A 396 2.16 -6.01 -14.52
N PRO A 397 1.79 -7.14 -15.18
CA PRO A 397 1.12 -7.08 -16.48
C PRO A 397 -0.25 -6.37 -16.44
N ALA A 398 -1.04 -6.58 -15.39
CA ALA A 398 -2.33 -5.90 -15.23
C ALA A 398 -2.16 -4.38 -15.11
N ILE A 399 -1.17 -3.94 -14.32
CA ILE A 399 -0.82 -2.53 -14.16
C ILE A 399 -0.30 -1.93 -15.46
N ALA A 400 0.62 -2.62 -16.15
CA ALA A 400 1.17 -2.18 -17.43
C ALA A 400 0.06 -2.02 -18.50
N ARG A 401 -0.89 -2.95 -18.53
CA ARG A 401 -2.06 -2.86 -19.41
C ARG A 401 -2.87 -1.62 -19.11
N ALA A 402 -3.25 -1.42 -17.84
CA ALA A 402 -4.04 -0.25 -17.43
C ALA A 402 -3.30 1.07 -17.72
N ALA A 403 -1.96 1.11 -17.57
CA ALA A 403 -1.15 2.27 -17.92
C ALA A 403 -1.17 2.59 -19.43
N ILE A 404 -1.09 1.56 -20.28
CA ILE A 404 -1.20 1.71 -21.73
C ILE A 404 -2.60 2.18 -22.12
N ASP A 405 -3.64 1.52 -21.60
CA ASP A 405 -5.02 1.81 -21.93
C ASP A 405 -5.48 3.21 -21.46
N SER A 406 -4.91 3.71 -20.35
CA SER A 406 -5.12 5.09 -19.85
C SER A 406 -4.20 6.14 -20.50
N GLY A 407 -3.32 5.74 -21.43
CA GLY A 407 -2.48 6.64 -22.20
C GLY A 407 -1.32 7.26 -21.43
N VAL A 408 -0.92 6.69 -20.28
CA VAL A 408 0.18 7.19 -19.44
C VAL A 408 1.50 6.44 -19.67
N ALA A 409 1.49 5.34 -20.39
CA ALA A 409 2.69 4.57 -20.74
C ALA A 409 3.52 5.28 -21.82
N ARG A 410 4.85 5.23 -21.71
CA ARG A 410 5.83 5.77 -22.66
C ARG A 410 6.73 4.71 -23.27
N ALA A 411 6.54 3.44 -22.89
CA ALA A 411 7.17 2.30 -23.53
C ALA A 411 6.11 1.31 -24.01
N GLU A 412 6.50 0.47 -24.96
CA GLU A 412 5.65 -0.60 -25.48
C GLU A 412 5.45 -1.71 -24.45
N TRP A 413 4.53 -2.64 -24.76
CA TRP A 413 4.30 -3.84 -23.97
C TRP A 413 5.61 -4.63 -23.79
N PRO A 414 6.00 -4.94 -22.56
CA PRO A 414 7.24 -5.66 -22.28
C PRO A 414 7.22 -7.07 -22.88
N ALA A 415 8.31 -7.45 -23.57
CA ALA A 415 8.41 -8.74 -24.24
C ALA A 415 8.40 -9.96 -23.27
N HIS A 416 8.73 -9.74 -22.00
CA HIS A 416 8.73 -10.78 -20.96
C HIS A 416 7.36 -11.00 -20.31
N TYR A 417 6.38 -10.15 -20.60
CA TYR A 417 5.00 -10.35 -20.16
C TYR A 417 4.26 -11.32 -21.10
N PRO A 418 3.22 -12.01 -20.61
CA PRO A 418 2.37 -12.83 -21.45
C PRO A 418 1.85 -12.07 -22.68
N ALA A 419 1.66 -12.75 -23.79
CA ALA A 419 1.08 -12.13 -24.98
C ALA A 419 -0.25 -11.44 -24.64
N LYS A 420 -0.52 -10.34 -25.39
CA LYS A 420 -1.73 -9.52 -25.20
C LYS A 420 -3.02 -10.33 -25.41
#